data_9f75364dc6231a0d83d59f2110d771ca
#
_entry.id   9f75364dc6231a0d83d59f2110d771ca
#
_cell.length_a   1.000
_cell.length_b   1.000
_cell.length_c   1.000
_cell.angle_alpha   90.00
_cell.angle_beta   90.00
_cell.angle_gamma   90.00
#
_symmetry.space_group_name_H-M   'P 1'
#
loop_
_entity.id
_entity.type
_entity.pdbx_description
1 polymer ?
#
loop_
_entity_poly.entity_id
_entity_poly.type
_entity_poly.pdbx_seq_one_letter_code
_entity_poly.pdbx_strand_id
1 'polypeptide(L)'
;MTTVLLVRHGVTSTTGKVVPGRAPGLHLSEKGHEQAASVAERIGGLPKQPVAIYASPLERTRETAAPIGRALHQKVLIEKGLLECDFGDWTGKTLSTLSKKPEWKTVQNAPSTFRFPNGESFIEMQSRMWTAIQRLVAKHAGEAIVLVSHADPIKAAVTQAQGVALDLFQRTVISPCSVSILAFGHGSPIVLGVNNTHLNELAPS
;
A
#
# COMPACT_ATOMS: atom_id res chain seq x y z
N MET A 1 12.48 7.79 16.31
CA MET A 1 11.47 7.86 15.23
C MET A 1 11.01 6.46 14.87
N THR A 2 9.72 6.28 14.60
CA THR A 2 9.17 5.00 14.10
C THR A 2 9.21 5.01 12.57
N THR A 3 9.74 3.96 11.96
CA THR A 3 9.84 3.85 10.50
C THR A 3 8.77 2.88 9.97
N VAL A 4 8.02 3.31 8.97
CA VAL A 4 6.97 2.52 8.32
C VAL A 4 7.38 2.24 6.88
N LEU A 5 7.55 0.97 6.53
CA LEU A 5 7.79 0.50 5.18
C LEU A 5 6.45 0.07 4.56
N LEU A 6 5.92 0.87 3.64
CA LEU A 6 4.69 0.58 2.90
C LEU A 6 5.05 -0.23 1.65
N VAL A 7 4.60 -1.47 1.56
CA VAL A 7 4.89 -2.39 0.46
C VAL A 7 3.61 -2.65 -0.32
N ARG A 8 3.61 -2.37 -1.62
CA ARG A 8 2.51 -2.80 -2.50
C ARG A 8 2.63 -4.29 -2.79
N HIS A 9 1.50 -5.00 -2.85
CA HIS A 9 1.50 -6.40 -3.30
C HIS A 9 2.12 -6.58 -4.70
N GLY A 10 2.64 -7.77 -4.98
CA GLY A 10 3.21 -8.16 -6.27
C GLY A 10 2.18 -8.21 -7.40
N VAL A 11 2.64 -8.39 -8.63
CA VAL A 11 1.78 -8.48 -9.83
C VAL A 11 0.80 -9.65 -9.71
N THR A 12 -0.44 -9.42 -10.12
CA THR A 12 -1.51 -10.42 -10.29
C THR A 12 -1.89 -10.53 -11.76
N SER A 13 -2.69 -11.53 -12.15
CA SER A 13 -3.18 -11.69 -13.52
C SER A 13 -4.00 -10.50 -14.04
N THR A 14 -4.57 -9.71 -13.14
CA THR A 14 -5.45 -8.56 -13.45
C THR A 14 -4.77 -7.20 -13.32
N THR A 15 -3.51 -7.14 -12.84
CA THR A 15 -2.79 -5.88 -12.62
C THR A 15 -2.74 -5.04 -13.89
N GLY A 16 -3.19 -3.77 -13.80
CA GLY A 16 -3.23 -2.83 -14.92
C GLY A 16 -4.35 -3.06 -15.94
N LYS A 17 -5.24 -4.04 -15.73
CA LYS A 17 -6.32 -4.39 -16.65
C LYS A 17 -7.72 -4.24 -16.02
N VAL A 18 -7.85 -4.63 -14.78
CA VAL A 18 -9.11 -4.71 -14.05
C VAL A 18 -8.97 -3.99 -12.71
N VAL A 19 -10.06 -3.45 -12.21
CA VAL A 19 -10.18 -2.92 -10.85
C VAL A 19 -10.66 -4.06 -9.94
N PRO A 20 -9.74 -4.78 -9.24
CA PRO A 20 -10.12 -6.00 -8.52
C PRO A 20 -10.83 -5.69 -7.20
N GLY A 21 -10.63 -4.51 -6.64
CA GLY A 21 -11.19 -4.12 -5.34
C GLY A 21 -10.86 -5.13 -4.23
N ARG A 22 -11.90 -5.49 -3.49
CA ARG A 22 -11.82 -6.47 -2.39
C ARG A 22 -12.30 -7.87 -2.77
N ALA A 23 -12.47 -8.14 -4.07
CA ALA A 23 -12.87 -9.48 -4.53
C ALA A 23 -11.88 -10.55 -4.03
N PRO A 24 -12.37 -11.67 -3.47
CA PRO A 24 -11.53 -12.78 -3.03
C PRO A 24 -10.98 -13.58 -4.23
N GLY A 25 -10.00 -14.45 -3.97
CA GLY A 25 -9.48 -15.39 -4.97
C GLY A 25 -8.49 -14.76 -5.96
N LEU A 26 -8.04 -13.52 -5.75
CA LEU A 26 -7.01 -12.92 -6.60
C LEU A 26 -5.63 -13.12 -5.98
N HIS A 27 -4.89 -14.06 -6.56
CA HIS A 27 -3.54 -14.46 -6.16
C HIS A 27 -2.45 -13.73 -6.94
N LEU A 28 -1.22 -13.80 -6.46
CA LEU A 28 -0.05 -13.36 -7.20
C LEU A 28 0.13 -14.22 -8.46
N SER A 29 0.64 -13.61 -9.52
CA SER A 29 1.18 -14.36 -10.67
C SER A 29 2.57 -14.91 -10.32
N GLU A 30 3.13 -15.79 -11.16
CA GLU A 30 4.51 -16.27 -11.02
C GLU A 30 5.49 -15.09 -10.85
N LYS A 31 5.41 -14.09 -11.73
CA LYS A 31 6.20 -12.86 -11.62
C LYS A 31 5.94 -12.10 -10.30
N GLY A 32 4.70 -12.14 -9.79
CA GLY A 32 4.36 -11.54 -8.50
C GLY A 32 5.05 -12.24 -7.33
N HIS A 33 5.18 -13.57 -7.38
CA HIS A 33 5.92 -14.34 -6.38
C HIS A 33 7.43 -14.06 -6.43
N GLU A 34 8.02 -13.95 -7.63
CA GLU A 34 9.42 -13.51 -7.80
C GLU A 34 9.66 -12.12 -7.20
N GLN A 35 8.77 -11.16 -7.49
CA GLN A 35 8.83 -9.82 -6.92
C GLN A 35 8.71 -9.84 -5.39
N ALA A 36 7.84 -10.69 -4.85
CA ALA A 36 7.66 -10.84 -3.39
C ALA A 36 8.91 -11.44 -2.72
N ALA A 37 9.59 -12.39 -3.37
CA ALA A 37 10.86 -12.91 -2.90
C ALA A 37 11.96 -11.82 -2.90
N SER A 38 12.08 -11.09 -4.00
CA SER A 38 13.06 -10.01 -4.12
C SER A 38 12.86 -8.88 -3.08
N VAL A 39 11.62 -8.45 -2.84
CA VAL A 39 11.36 -7.42 -1.80
C VAL A 39 11.66 -7.97 -0.40
N ALA A 40 11.44 -9.26 -0.16
CA ALA A 40 11.76 -9.90 1.12
C ALA A 40 13.27 -9.92 1.38
N GLU A 41 14.09 -10.24 0.40
CA GLU A 41 15.56 -10.18 0.49
C GLU A 41 16.03 -8.77 0.81
N ARG A 42 15.52 -7.76 0.10
CA ARG A 42 15.86 -6.36 0.33
C ARG A 42 15.51 -5.89 1.75
N ILE A 43 14.32 -6.25 2.25
CA ILE A 43 13.90 -5.88 3.61
C ILE A 43 14.69 -6.65 4.67
N GLY A 44 14.97 -7.95 4.44
CA GLY A 44 15.79 -8.77 5.32
C GLY A 44 17.25 -8.31 5.42
N GLY A 45 17.76 -7.64 4.37
CA GLY A 45 19.11 -7.06 4.35
C GLY A 45 19.25 -5.68 4.98
N LEU A 46 18.17 -5.07 5.51
CA LEU A 46 18.24 -3.78 6.16
C LEU A 46 19.06 -3.83 7.46
N PRO A 47 19.93 -2.83 7.73
CA PRO A 47 20.74 -2.78 8.96
C PRO A 47 19.89 -2.78 10.24
N LYS A 48 18.77 -2.07 10.25
CA LYS A 48 17.75 -2.11 11.30
C LYS A 48 16.53 -2.86 10.77
N GLN A 49 16.39 -4.12 11.17
CA GLN A 49 15.29 -4.95 10.71
C GLN A 49 13.95 -4.52 11.33
N PRO A 50 12.84 -4.56 10.55
CA PRO A 50 11.50 -4.36 11.08
C PRO A 50 11.13 -5.40 12.14
N VAL A 51 10.47 -4.95 13.22
CA VAL A 51 10.07 -5.81 14.35
C VAL A 51 8.66 -6.39 14.19
N ALA A 52 7.89 -5.91 13.23
CA ALA A 52 6.53 -6.40 12.97
C ALA A 52 6.14 -6.24 11.51
N ILE A 53 5.28 -7.15 11.03
CA ILE A 53 4.75 -7.16 9.68
C ILE A 53 3.23 -7.25 9.76
N TYR A 54 2.56 -6.32 9.08
CA TYR A 54 1.11 -6.30 8.93
C TYR A 54 0.75 -6.38 7.45
N ALA A 55 -0.30 -7.11 7.13
CA ALA A 55 -0.82 -7.23 5.78
C ALA A 55 -2.33 -7.01 5.73
N SER A 56 -2.79 -6.41 4.63
CA SER A 56 -4.20 -6.48 4.25
C SER A 56 -4.65 -7.95 4.22
N PRO A 57 -5.92 -8.27 4.56
CA PRO A 57 -6.41 -9.66 4.59
C PRO A 57 -6.48 -10.34 3.22
N LEU A 58 -6.35 -9.60 2.10
CA LEU A 58 -6.49 -10.14 0.75
C LEU A 58 -5.31 -11.06 0.37
N GLU A 59 -5.58 -12.09 -0.42
CA GLU A 59 -4.63 -13.17 -0.75
C GLU A 59 -3.31 -12.62 -1.29
N ARG A 60 -3.35 -11.76 -2.30
CA ARG A 60 -2.18 -11.14 -2.94
C ARG A 60 -1.25 -10.38 -1.97
N THR A 61 -1.82 -9.74 -0.94
CA THR A 61 -1.02 -9.04 0.08
C THR A 61 -0.43 -10.01 1.10
N ARG A 62 -1.16 -11.04 1.49
CA ARG A 62 -0.68 -12.09 2.38
C ARG A 62 0.44 -12.90 1.73
N GLU A 63 0.28 -13.22 0.44
CA GLU A 63 1.29 -13.92 -0.36
C GLU A 63 2.56 -13.08 -0.53
N THR A 64 2.42 -11.75 -0.70
CA THR A 64 3.57 -10.84 -0.72
C THR A 64 4.25 -10.73 0.65
N ALA A 65 3.49 -10.70 1.74
CA ALA A 65 4.01 -10.59 3.09
C ALA A 65 4.70 -11.88 3.59
N ALA A 66 4.27 -13.05 3.10
CA ALA A 66 4.77 -14.33 3.58
C ALA A 66 6.30 -14.50 3.43
N PRO A 67 6.94 -14.24 2.27
CA PRO A 67 8.40 -14.29 2.17
C PRO A 67 9.09 -13.24 3.04
N ILE A 68 8.52 -12.05 3.23
CA ILE A 68 9.05 -11.03 4.14
C ILE A 68 9.05 -11.58 5.58
N GLY A 69 7.94 -12.23 5.98
CA GLY A 69 7.84 -12.87 7.29
C GLY A 69 8.91 -13.94 7.52
N ARG A 70 9.20 -14.75 6.50
CA ARG A 70 10.28 -15.74 6.59
C ARG A 70 11.65 -15.09 6.71
N ALA A 71 11.94 -14.07 5.90
CA ALA A 71 13.23 -13.37 5.92
C ALA A 71 13.51 -12.67 7.25
N LEU A 72 12.46 -12.16 7.92
CA LEU A 72 12.56 -11.47 9.21
C LEU A 72 12.30 -12.38 10.42
N HIS A 73 12.02 -13.67 10.21
CA HIS A 73 11.58 -14.59 11.29
C HIS A 73 10.39 -14.06 12.10
N GLN A 74 9.46 -13.35 11.43
CA GLN A 74 8.31 -12.69 12.02
C GLN A 74 6.98 -13.26 11.52
N LYS A 75 5.98 -13.28 12.40
CA LYS A 75 4.60 -13.63 12.04
C LYS A 75 3.94 -12.48 11.29
N VAL A 76 3.28 -12.77 10.17
CA VAL A 76 2.45 -11.78 9.45
C VAL A 76 1.13 -11.62 10.21
N LEU A 77 0.84 -10.39 10.63
CA LEU A 77 -0.39 -10.01 11.31
C LEU A 77 -1.38 -9.40 10.31
N ILE A 78 -2.67 -9.68 10.45
CA ILE A 78 -3.70 -9.13 9.59
C ILE A 78 -4.19 -7.78 10.12
N GLU A 79 -4.21 -6.78 9.23
CA GLU A 79 -4.70 -5.43 9.53
C GLU A 79 -5.73 -4.99 8.47
N LYS A 80 -7.00 -4.90 8.86
CA LYS A 80 -8.10 -4.52 7.97
C LYS A 80 -7.99 -3.06 7.48
N GLY A 81 -7.32 -2.19 8.24
CA GLY A 81 -7.05 -0.82 7.84
C GLY A 81 -6.20 -0.70 6.56
N LEU A 82 -5.48 -1.77 6.18
CA LEU A 82 -4.65 -1.84 4.98
C LEU A 82 -5.39 -2.37 3.72
N LEU A 83 -6.71 -2.63 3.81
CA LEU A 83 -7.51 -3.10 2.67
C LEU A 83 -7.43 -2.14 1.48
N GLU A 84 -7.64 -2.70 0.27
CA GLU A 84 -7.86 -1.90 -0.94
C GLU A 84 -9.12 -1.05 -0.80
N CYS A 85 -9.24 0.00 -1.62
CA CYS A 85 -10.47 0.76 -1.74
C CYS A 85 -11.62 -0.18 -2.08
N ASP A 86 -12.76 0.00 -1.43
CA ASP A 86 -13.97 -0.68 -1.82
C ASP A 86 -14.56 0.04 -3.04
N PHE A 87 -14.33 -0.53 -4.21
CA PHE A 87 -14.81 0.05 -5.46
C PHE A 87 -16.28 -0.25 -5.73
N GLY A 88 -16.99 -0.92 -4.80
CA GLY A 88 -18.41 -1.25 -4.92
C GLY A 88 -18.73 -1.85 -6.28
N ASP A 89 -19.70 -1.29 -7.00
CA ASP A 89 -20.17 -1.76 -8.32
C ASP A 89 -19.11 -1.69 -9.45
N TRP A 90 -17.96 -1.07 -9.19
CA TRP A 90 -16.85 -1.03 -10.15
C TRP A 90 -15.89 -2.21 -9.99
N THR A 91 -16.03 -2.98 -8.92
CA THR A 91 -15.22 -4.17 -8.66
C THR A 91 -15.35 -5.18 -9.81
N GLY A 92 -14.23 -5.68 -10.31
CA GLY A 92 -14.17 -6.63 -11.42
C GLY A 92 -14.31 -6.01 -12.81
N LYS A 93 -14.59 -4.71 -12.94
CA LYS A 93 -14.69 -4.06 -14.25
C LYS A 93 -13.30 -3.72 -14.81
N THR A 94 -13.19 -3.75 -16.15
CA THR A 94 -11.92 -3.39 -16.82
C THR A 94 -11.69 -1.88 -16.80
N LEU A 95 -10.44 -1.47 -16.75
CA LEU A 95 -10.08 -0.05 -16.86
C LEU A 95 -10.56 0.56 -18.16
N SER A 96 -10.53 -0.20 -19.28
CA SER A 96 -11.03 0.24 -20.58
C SER A 96 -12.54 0.53 -20.60
N THR A 97 -13.32 -0.21 -19.81
CA THR A 97 -14.76 0.06 -19.63
C THR A 97 -14.99 1.28 -18.75
N LEU A 98 -14.26 1.35 -17.63
CA LEU A 98 -14.41 2.42 -16.64
C LEU A 98 -13.97 3.78 -17.19
N SER A 99 -12.90 3.83 -18.01
CA SER A 99 -12.40 5.07 -18.61
C SER A 99 -13.38 5.77 -19.55
N LYS A 100 -14.40 5.06 -20.02
CA LYS A 100 -15.48 5.61 -20.86
C LYS A 100 -16.63 6.25 -20.06
N LYS A 101 -16.66 6.04 -18.75
CA LYS A 101 -17.70 6.61 -17.89
C LYS A 101 -17.47 8.09 -17.64
N PRO A 102 -18.53 8.93 -17.60
CA PRO A 102 -18.40 10.35 -17.24
C PRO A 102 -17.70 10.56 -15.88
N GLU A 103 -18.00 9.71 -14.91
CA GLU A 103 -17.47 9.77 -13.54
C GLU A 103 -15.95 9.50 -13.50
N TRP A 104 -15.37 8.90 -14.54
CA TRP A 104 -13.95 8.64 -14.60
C TRP A 104 -13.10 9.90 -14.48
N LYS A 105 -13.58 11.02 -15.06
CA LYS A 105 -12.91 12.31 -14.92
C LYS A 105 -12.84 12.77 -13.47
N THR A 106 -13.90 12.57 -12.70
CA THR A 106 -13.92 12.90 -11.28
C THR A 106 -12.93 12.01 -10.49
N VAL A 107 -12.92 10.70 -10.76
CA VAL A 107 -11.95 9.77 -10.16
C VAL A 107 -10.50 10.18 -10.43
N GLN A 108 -10.20 10.75 -11.60
CA GLN A 108 -8.85 11.15 -11.98
C GLN A 108 -8.45 12.55 -11.49
N ASN A 109 -9.40 13.51 -11.41
CA ASN A 109 -9.07 14.93 -11.22
C ASN A 109 -9.59 15.53 -9.91
N ALA A 110 -10.62 14.92 -9.30
CA ALA A 110 -11.22 15.36 -8.05
C ALA A 110 -11.67 14.16 -7.19
N PRO A 111 -10.78 13.17 -6.94
CA PRO A 111 -11.13 11.95 -6.21
C PRO A 111 -11.68 12.21 -4.81
N SER A 112 -11.32 13.33 -4.16
CA SER A 112 -11.85 13.70 -2.84
C SER A 112 -13.37 13.87 -2.84
N THR A 113 -13.97 14.20 -3.99
CA THR A 113 -15.41 14.39 -4.13
C THR A 113 -16.16 13.12 -4.56
N PHE A 114 -15.42 12.04 -4.86
CA PHE A 114 -16.01 10.83 -5.44
C PHE A 114 -16.24 9.73 -4.41
N ARG A 115 -17.44 9.14 -4.48
CA ARG A 115 -17.79 7.90 -3.79
C ARG A 115 -18.14 6.83 -4.82
N PHE A 116 -17.57 5.65 -4.68
CA PHE A 116 -17.94 4.51 -5.53
C PHE A 116 -19.37 4.05 -5.21
N PRO A 117 -20.21 3.78 -6.22
CA PRO A 117 -21.55 3.25 -6.00
C PRO A 117 -21.48 1.95 -5.18
N ASN A 118 -22.18 1.92 -4.06
CA ASN A 118 -22.14 0.82 -3.07
C ASN A 118 -20.74 0.51 -2.50
N GLY A 119 -19.83 1.50 -2.50
CA GLY A 119 -18.46 1.36 -2.04
C GLY A 119 -17.96 2.50 -1.15
N GLU A 120 -16.65 2.57 -0.94
CA GLU A 120 -15.98 3.65 -0.22
C GLU A 120 -15.85 4.92 -1.07
N SER A 121 -15.68 6.07 -0.42
CA SER A 121 -15.02 7.23 -1.02
C SER A 121 -13.50 7.14 -0.85
N PHE A 122 -12.75 7.89 -1.66
CA PHE A 122 -11.30 7.98 -1.47
C PHE A 122 -10.92 8.64 -0.13
N ILE A 123 -11.75 9.55 0.40
CA ILE A 123 -11.55 10.14 1.73
C ILE A 123 -11.67 9.07 2.83
N GLU A 124 -12.66 8.20 2.76
CA GLU A 124 -12.83 7.12 3.75
C GLU A 124 -11.68 6.13 3.68
N MET A 125 -11.24 5.75 2.49
CA MET A 125 -10.06 4.91 2.29
C MET A 125 -8.80 5.55 2.89
N GLN A 126 -8.55 6.82 2.60
CA GLN A 126 -7.41 7.57 3.15
C GLN A 126 -7.47 7.62 4.67
N SER A 127 -8.60 8.01 5.24
CA SER A 127 -8.81 8.11 6.69
C SER A 127 -8.58 6.76 7.40
N ARG A 128 -9.14 5.68 6.85
CA ARG A 128 -8.97 4.33 7.39
C ARG A 128 -7.50 3.88 7.38
N MET A 129 -6.82 4.07 6.24
CA MET A 129 -5.41 3.72 6.08
C MET A 129 -4.54 4.53 7.04
N TRP A 130 -4.78 5.85 7.12
CA TRP A 130 -4.01 6.74 8.00
C TRP A 130 -4.20 6.42 9.47
N THR A 131 -5.44 6.17 9.90
CA THR A 131 -5.76 5.75 11.28
C THR A 131 -5.05 4.46 11.65
N ALA A 132 -5.01 3.48 10.74
CA ALA A 132 -4.27 2.24 10.97
C ALA A 132 -2.76 2.50 11.11
N ILE A 133 -2.17 3.31 10.25
CA ILE A 133 -0.76 3.70 10.33
C ILE A 133 -0.46 4.36 11.68
N GLN A 134 -1.21 5.39 12.07
CA GLN A 134 -0.98 6.10 13.33
C GLN A 134 -1.07 5.18 14.56
N ARG A 135 -2.06 4.29 14.60
CA ARG A 135 -2.21 3.30 15.68
C ARG A 135 -1.01 2.33 15.75
N LEU A 136 -0.54 1.87 14.59
CA LEU A 136 0.61 0.96 14.52
C LEU A 136 1.92 1.67 14.85
N VAL A 137 2.09 2.91 14.44
CA VAL A 137 3.22 3.77 14.81
C VAL A 137 3.29 3.96 16.33
N ALA A 138 2.17 4.25 16.97
CA ALA A 138 2.10 4.37 18.43
C ALA A 138 2.44 3.05 19.15
N LYS A 139 1.96 1.92 18.61
CA LYS A 139 2.24 0.58 19.15
C LYS A 139 3.72 0.18 19.07
N HIS A 140 4.42 0.64 18.03
CA HIS A 140 5.82 0.27 17.75
C HIS A 140 6.75 1.49 17.81
N ALA A 141 6.57 2.33 18.84
CA ALA A 141 7.34 3.55 19.01
C ALA A 141 8.86 3.31 19.01
N GLY A 142 9.56 4.02 18.12
CA GLY A 142 11.02 3.90 17.98
C GLY A 142 11.52 2.77 17.07
N GLU A 143 10.62 1.93 16.58
CA GLU A 143 10.95 0.74 15.78
C GLU A 143 10.63 0.90 14.28
N ALA A 144 11.05 -0.05 13.48
CA ALA A 144 10.65 -0.20 12.09
C ALA A 144 9.57 -1.28 11.94
N ILE A 145 8.57 -1.02 11.09
CA ILE A 145 7.47 -1.97 10.77
C ILE A 145 7.21 -2.03 9.28
N VAL A 146 6.71 -3.18 8.80
CA VAL A 146 6.30 -3.39 7.41
C VAL A 146 4.78 -3.46 7.34
N LEU A 147 4.19 -2.70 6.39
CA LEU A 147 2.76 -2.72 6.09
C LEU A 147 2.56 -3.09 4.63
N VAL A 148 2.03 -4.28 4.36
CA VAL A 148 1.76 -4.76 2.99
C VAL A 148 0.33 -4.44 2.59
N SER A 149 0.17 -3.61 1.56
CA SER A 149 -1.11 -3.04 1.14
C SER A 149 -1.23 -2.96 -0.40
N HIS A 150 -2.02 -2.05 -0.90
CA HIS A 150 -2.39 -1.88 -2.30
C HIS A 150 -1.98 -0.50 -2.81
N ALA A 151 -2.10 -0.28 -4.14
CA ALA A 151 -1.62 0.95 -4.76
C ALA A 151 -2.31 2.20 -4.21
N ASP A 152 -3.65 2.24 -4.24
CA ASP A 152 -4.38 3.47 -3.90
C ASP A 152 -4.31 3.82 -2.41
N PRO A 153 -4.43 2.89 -1.44
CA PRO A 153 -4.19 3.19 -0.04
C PRO A 153 -2.76 3.71 0.24
N ILE A 154 -1.75 3.13 -0.41
CA ILE A 154 -0.36 3.60 -0.25
C ILE A 154 -0.17 5.00 -0.85
N LYS A 155 -0.69 5.27 -2.07
CA LYS A 155 -0.68 6.61 -2.65
C LYS A 155 -1.32 7.63 -1.72
N ALA A 156 -2.51 7.31 -1.17
CA ALA A 156 -3.24 8.18 -0.27
C ALA A 156 -2.47 8.44 1.04
N ALA A 157 -1.81 7.44 1.60
CA ALA A 157 -0.98 7.60 2.79
C ALA A 157 0.28 8.46 2.53
N VAL A 158 0.95 8.24 1.39
CA VAL A 158 2.12 9.05 0.99
C VAL A 158 1.72 10.51 0.77
N THR A 159 0.63 10.76 0.05
CA THR A 159 0.10 12.12 -0.19
C THR A 159 -0.25 12.83 1.11
N GLN A 160 -0.90 12.11 2.04
CA GLN A 160 -1.22 12.61 3.38
C GLN A 160 0.04 13.01 4.14
N ALA A 161 1.07 12.16 4.13
CA ALA A 161 2.34 12.43 4.79
C ALA A 161 3.08 13.65 4.20
N GLN A 162 2.92 13.89 2.89
CA GLN A 162 3.50 15.03 2.18
C GLN A 162 2.70 16.32 2.34
N GLY A 163 1.51 16.31 2.95
CA GLY A 163 0.60 17.45 2.99
C GLY A 163 0.03 17.82 1.61
N VAL A 164 0.02 16.87 0.67
CA VAL A 164 -0.53 17.06 -0.68
C VAL A 164 -2.01 16.73 -0.68
N ALA A 165 -2.82 17.56 -1.36
CA ALA A 165 -4.25 17.33 -1.48
C ALA A 165 -4.56 15.96 -2.11
N LEU A 166 -5.58 15.27 -1.59
CA LEU A 166 -5.99 13.95 -2.09
C LEU A 166 -6.30 13.93 -3.59
N ASP A 167 -6.76 15.04 -4.14
CA ASP A 167 -7.03 15.19 -5.57
C ASP A 167 -5.78 15.03 -6.46
N LEU A 168 -4.60 15.08 -5.87
CA LEU A 168 -3.34 14.90 -6.57
C LEU A 168 -2.70 13.51 -6.37
N PHE A 169 -3.34 12.61 -5.62
CA PHE A 169 -2.74 11.32 -5.23
C PHE A 169 -2.44 10.40 -6.43
N GLN A 170 -3.17 10.56 -7.54
CA GLN A 170 -2.92 9.82 -8.78
C GLN A 170 -1.58 10.17 -9.45
N ARG A 171 -0.96 11.30 -9.08
CA ARG A 171 0.38 11.68 -9.57
C ARG A 171 1.50 10.86 -8.94
N THR A 172 1.20 10.13 -7.85
CA THR A 172 2.14 9.23 -7.18
C THR A 172 2.08 7.85 -7.81
N VAL A 173 3.21 7.34 -8.27
CA VAL A 173 3.32 5.98 -8.79
C VAL A 173 3.75 5.05 -7.67
N ILE A 174 3.06 3.92 -7.52
CA ILE A 174 3.42 2.84 -6.59
C ILE A 174 3.44 1.53 -7.38
N SER A 175 4.62 1.05 -7.68
CA SER A 175 4.85 -0.18 -8.47
C SER A 175 4.64 -1.45 -7.62
N PRO A 176 4.29 -2.60 -8.22
CA PRO A 176 4.23 -3.87 -7.49
C PRO A 176 5.55 -4.17 -6.76
N CYS A 177 5.46 -4.58 -5.50
CA CYS A 177 6.59 -4.85 -4.59
C CYS A 177 7.58 -3.67 -4.43
N SER A 178 7.16 -2.44 -4.77
CA SER A 178 7.91 -1.24 -4.36
C SER A 178 7.70 -0.95 -2.88
N VAL A 179 8.67 -0.26 -2.28
CA VAL A 179 8.64 0.18 -0.88
C VAL A 179 8.62 1.70 -0.82
N SER A 180 7.63 2.25 -0.11
CA SER A 180 7.62 3.67 0.27
C SER A 180 7.87 3.77 1.77
N ILE A 181 8.67 4.74 2.20
CA ILE A 181 9.17 4.81 3.58
C ILE A 181 8.74 6.13 4.21
N LEU A 182 8.03 6.00 5.33
CA LEU A 182 7.61 7.12 6.17
C LEU A 182 8.28 7.01 7.54
N ALA A 183 8.75 8.14 8.08
CA ALA A 183 9.29 8.23 9.43
C ALA A 183 8.42 9.14 10.29
N PHE A 184 8.10 8.67 11.49
CA PHE A 184 7.24 9.35 12.46
C PHE A 184 8.05 9.69 13.71
N GLY A 185 8.08 10.97 14.08
CA GLY A 185 8.73 11.52 15.27
C GLY A 185 7.79 12.42 16.06
N HIS A 186 8.33 13.47 16.69
CA HIS A 186 7.54 14.44 17.46
C HIS A 186 6.78 15.45 16.59
N GLY A 187 7.09 15.56 15.31
CA GLY A 187 6.44 16.48 14.37
C GLY A 187 5.62 15.75 13.30
N SER A 188 5.42 16.44 12.18
CA SER A 188 4.80 15.85 11.00
C SER A 188 5.64 14.68 10.46
N PRO A 189 5.02 13.68 9.84
CA PRO A 189 5.75 12.56 9.25
C PRO A 189 6.69 13.04 8.13
N ILE A 190 7.82 12.35 7.99
CA ILE A 190 8.82 12.60 6.95
C ILE A 190 8.69 11.49 5.91
N VAL A 191 8.65 11.85 4.63
CA VAL A 191 8.70 10.89 3.52
C VAL A 191 10.17 10.69 3.13
N LEU A 192 10.75 9.54 3.50
CA LEU A 192 12.14 9.20 3.22
C LEU A 192 12.34 8.66 1.80
N GLY A 193 11.29 8.08 1.21
CA GLY A 193 11.33 7.58 -0.14
C GLY A 193 9.98 7.11 -0.62
N VAL A 194 9.76 7.15 -1.93
CA VAL A 194 8.50 6.72 -2.56
C VAL A 194 8.82 5.79 -3.72
N ASN A 195 8.06 4.68 -3.82
CA ASN A 195 8.15 3.76 -4.95
C ASN A 195 9.55 3.15 -5.17
N ASN A 196 10.29 2.87 -4.11
CA ASN A 196 11.63 2.30 -4.23
C ASN A 196 11.56 0.83 -4.67
N THR A 197 12.18 0.52 -5.79
CA THR A 197 12.36 -0.85 -6.31
C THR A 197 13.75 -1.41 -5.97
N HIS A 198 14.68 -0.55 -5.50
CA HIS A 198 16.02 -0.89 -5.02
C HIS A 198 16.24 -0.23 -3.66
N LEU A 199 16.51 -1.01 -2.60
CA LEU A 199 16.64 -0.49 -1.23
C LEU A 199 18.09 -0.22 -0.80
N ASN A 200 19.07 -0.42 -1.66
CA ASN A 200 20.50 -0.34 -1.31
C ASN A 200 20.98 1.06 -0.88
N GLU A 201 20.13 2.09 -0.98
CA GLU A 201 20.48 3.50 -0.69
C GLU A 201 19.68 4.11 0.48
N LEU A 202 18.88 3.30 1.22
CA LEU A 202 17.95 3.82 2.21
C LEU A 202 18.38 3.56 3.66
N ALA A 203 19.66 3.53 3.96
CA ALA A 203 20.11 3.66 5.34
C ALA A 203 19.94 5.13 5.74
N PRO A 204 19.10 5.50 6.72
CA PRO A 204 19.14 6.82 7.32
C PRO A 204 20.51 6.96 7.98
N SER A 205 21.25 7.99 7.58
CA SER A 205 22.48 8.45 8.24
C SER A 205 22.21 8.81 9.69
#